data_01f629b4ccb5e812d98cd438e3f4a98d
#
_entry.id   01f629b4ccb5e812d98cd438e3f4a98d
#
_cell.length_a   1.000
_cell.length_b   1.000
_cell.length_c   1.000
_cell.angle_alpha   90.00
_cell.angle_beta   90.00
_cell.angle_gamma   90.00
#
_symmetry.space_group_name_H-M   'P 1'
#
loop_
_entity.id
_entity.type
_entity.pdbx_description
1 polymer ?
#
loop_
_entity_poly.entity_id
_entity_poly.type
_entity_poly.pdbx_seq_one_letter_code
_entity_poly.pdbx_strand_id
1 'polypeptide(L)'
;MSTAEPDVEIYTQHWCPYCARAKSILERHGIAYREIDAPHGTQEREESIRRAGGISTVPQVFVRGRHVGGSDELVELERSGALDSVFAAV
;
A
#
# COMPACT_ATOMS: atom_id res chain seq x y z
N MET A 1 -22.86 -5.60 14.14
CA MET A 1 -21.76 -4.81 13.95
C MET A 1 -20.75 -5.42 13.02
N SER A 2 -20.46 -4.83 11.98
CA SER A 2 -19.51 -5.44 11.09
C SER A 2 -18.14 -4.86 11.35
N THR A 3 -17.16 -5.71 11.24
CA THR A 3 -15.81 -5.26 11.21
C THR A 3 -15.45 -5.22 9.76
N ALA A 4 -15.56 -4.05 9.21
CA ALA A 4 -15.17 -3.89 7.81
C ALA A 4 -13.67 -4.13 7.72
N GLU A 5 -13.27 -4.77 6.64
CA GLU A 5 -11.86 -4.89 6.35
C GLU A 5 -11.28 -3.53 6.04
N PRO A 6 -9.99 -3.33 6.30
CA PRO A 6 -9.38 -2.05 5.97
C PRO A 6 -9.54 -1.73 4.49
N ASP A 7 -9.76 -0.45 4.21
CA ASP A 7 -9.86 0.04 2.84
C ASP A 7 -8.52 0.03 2.13
N VAL A 8 -7.44 -0.07 2.89
CA VAL A 8 -6.09 0.05 2.37
C VAL A 8 -5.49 -1.33 2.20
N GLU A 9 -4.91 -1.58 1.04
CA GLU A 9 -4.20 -2.83 0.76
C GLU A 9 -2.78 -2.48 0.37
N ILE A 10 -1.82 -3.29 0.84
CA ILE A 10 -0.43 -3.12 0.46
C ILE A 10 0.14 -4.47 0.06
N TYR A 11 0.71 -4.51 -1.14
CA TYR A 11 1.40 -5.70 -1.63
C TYR A 11 2.87 -5.59 -1.25
N THR A 12 3.40 -6.64 -0.63
CA THR A 12 4.78 -6.65 -0.12
C THR A 12 5.46 -7.96 -0.45
N GLN A 13 6.71 -8.08 -0.05
CA GLN A 13 7.42 -9.36 -0.04
C GLN A 13 8.41 -9.34 1.12
N HIS A 14 8.91 -10.52 1.47
CA HIS A 14 9.89 -10.63 2.54
C HIS A 14 11.19 -9.92 2.16
N TRP A 15 11.91 -9.46 3.17
CA TRP A 15 13.22 -8.82 2.99
C TRP A 15 13.16 -7.59 2.09
N CYS A 16 12.14 -6.80 2.26
CA CYS A 16 11.92 -5.61 1.44
C CYS A 16 11.96 -4.38 2.34
N PRO A 17 13.08 -3.65 2.37
CA PRO A 17 13.17 -2.44 3.20
C PRO A 17 12.16 -1.38 2.80
N TYR A 18 11.87 -1.25 1.52
CA TYR A 18 10.89 -0.28 1.05
C TYR A 18 9.47 -0.65 1.50
N CYS A 19 9.19 -1.95 1.58
CA CYS A 19 7.92 -2.41 2.13
C CYS A 19 7.82 -2.07 3.60
N ALA A 20 8.89 -2.27 4.35
CA ALA A 20 8.91 -1.92 5.77
C ALA A 20 8.71 -0.42 5.97
N ARG A 21 9.35 0.40 5.13
CA ARG A 21 9.19 1.84 5.21
C ARG A 21 7.75 2.26 4.95
N ALA A 22 7.14 1.69 3.92
CA ALA A 22 5.76 2.01 3.58
C ALA A 22 4.81 1.65 4.73
N LYS A 23 4.98 0.45 5.29
CA LYS A 23 4.15 0.02 6.41
C LYS A 23 4.34 0.93 7.61
N SER A 24 5.57 1.33 7.88
CA SER A 24 5.86 2.22 8.99
C SER A 24 5.15 3.57 8.83
N ILE A 25 5.15 4.11 7.63
CA ILE A 25 4.46 5.37 7.38
C ILE A 25 2.96 5.22 7.65
N LEU A 26 2.35 4.17 7.14
CA LEU A 26 0.92 3.95 7.38
C LEU A 26 0.63 3.81 8.87
N GLU A 27 1.48 3.08 9.58
CA GLU A 27 1.29 2.85 11.01
C GLU A 27 1.43 4.13 11.82
N ARG A 28 2.41 4.99 11.46
CA ARG A 28 2.58 6.26 12.16
C ARG A 28 1.36 7.16 12.03
N HIS A 29 0.63 7.02 10.94
CA HIS A 29 -0.56 7.83 10.70
C HIS A 29 -1.84 7.16 11.14
N GLY A 30 -1.73 6.00 11.83
CA GLY A 30 -2.90 5.30 12.32
C GLY A 30 -3.77 4.71 11.23
N ILE A 31 -3.19 4.45 10.06
CA ILE A 31 -3.93 3.93 8.92
C ILE A 31 -3.88 2.40 8.96
N ALA A 32 -5.04 1.78 9.14
CA ALA A 32 -5.12 0.32 9.11
C ALA A 32 -5.01 -0.16 7.66
N TYR A 33 -4.33 -1.27 7.47
CA TYR A 33 -4.13 -1.81 6.13
C TYR A 33 -4.15 -3.34 6.16
N ARG A 34 -4.43 -3.91 5.01
CA ARG A 34 -4.33 -5.35 4.79
C ARG A 34 -3.07 -5.62 3.96
N GLU A 35 -2.18 -6.41 4.52
CA GLU A 35 -0.95 -6.75 3.82
C GLU A 35 -1.14 -8.03 3.01
N ILE A 36 -0.71 -7.99 1.76
CA ILE A 36 -0.81 -9.12 0.84
C ILE A 36 0.60 -9.51 0.46
N ASP A 37 1.01 -10.70 0.85
CA ASP A 37 2.32 -11.23 0.51
C ASP A 37 2.34 -11.58 -0.97
N ALA A 38 3.27 -10.99 -1.71
CA ALA A 38 3.28 -11.09 -3.17
C ALA A 38 4.69 -11.35 -3.70
N PRO A 39 5.26 -12.52 -3.38
CA PRO A 39 6.58 -12.85 -3.92
C PRO A 39 6.57 -12.94 -5.44
N HIS A 40 7.75 -12.82 -6.04
CA HIS A 40 7.88 -12.99 -7.48
C HIS A 40 7.29 -14.32 -7.94
N GLY A 41 6.56 -14.27 -9.04
CA GLY A 41 6.02 -15.48 -9.65
C GLY A 41 4.69 -15.92 -9.08
N THR A 42 4.14 -15.21 -8.11
CA THR A 42 2.86 -15.57 -7.53
C THR A 42 1.72 -14.85 -8.23
N GLN A 43 0.53 -15.39 -8.05
CA GLN A 43 -0.69 -14.78 -8.54
C GLN A 43 -0.90 -13.41 -7.92
N GLU A 44 -0.58 -13.29 -6.64
CA GLU A 44 -0.70 -12.02 -5.92
C GLU A 44 0.22 -10.96 -6.54
N ARG A 45 1.44 -11.36 -6.93
CA ARG A 45 2.34 -10.40 -7.57
C ARG A 45 1.80 -9.94 -8.92
N GLU A 46 1.25 -10.87 -9.69
CA GLU A 46 0.67 -10.52 -10.98
C GLU A 46 -0.52 -9.59 -10.81
N GLU A 47 -1.31 -9.82 -9.79
CA GLU A 47 -2.43 -8.92 -9.51
C GLU A 47 -1.95 -7.54 -9.14
N SER A 48 -0.92 -7.44 -8.32
CA SER A 48 -0.33 -6.15 -7.97
C SER A 48 0.13 -5.40 -9.22
N ILE A 49 0.83 -6.09 -10.11
CA ILE A 49 1.34 -5.48 -11.34
C ILE A 49 0.18 -4.98 -12.19
N ARG A 50 -0.86 -5.79 -12.35
CA ARG A 50 -2.00 -5.40 -13.16
C ARG A 50 -2.71 -4.19 -12.57
N ARG A 51 -2.94 -4.21 -11.26
CA ARG A 51 -3.63 -3.12 -10.58
C ARG A 51 -2.81 -1.84 -10.57
N ALA A 52 -1.49 -1.97 -10.58
CA ALA A 52 -0.58 -0.82 -10.56
C ALA A 52 -0.24 -0.30 -11.95
N GLY A 53 -0.97 -0.75 -12.96
CA GLY A 53 -0.75 -0.25 -14.32
C GLY A 53 0.53 -0.73 -14.95
N GLY A 54 1.04 -1.89 -14.52
CA GLY A 54 2.24 -2.48 -15.10
C GLY A 54 3.49 -2.31 -14.25
N ILE A 55 3.40 -1.60 -13.13
CA ILE A 55 4.56 -1.41 -12.26
C ILE A 55 4.81 -2.72 -11.51
N SER A 56 6.01 -3.26 -11.66
CA SER A 56 6.32 -4.61 -11.20
C SER A 56 6.96 -4.68 -9.82
N THR A 57 7.23 -3.54 -9.20
CA THR A 57 7.91 -3.52 -7.92
C THR A 57 6.92 -3.57 -6.76
N VAL A 58 7.42 -3.91 -5.58
CA VAL A 58 6.69 -3.75 -4.32
C VAL A 58 7.49 -2.81 -3.43
N PRO A 59 6.84 -2.10 -2.50
CA PRO A 59 5.43 -2.18 -2.16
C PRO A 59 4.55 -1.47 -3.18
N GLN A 60 3.29 -1.88 -3.25
CA GLN A 60 2.27 -1.15 -3.99
C GLN A 60 1.06 -1.00 -3.09
N VAL A 61 0.59 0.23 -2.93
CA VAL A 61 -0.46 0.57 -1.98
C VAL A 61 -1.69 1.03 -2.73
N PHE A 62 -2.84 0.56 -2.27
CA PHE A 62 -4.13 0.89 -2.84
C PHE A 62 -5.07 1.32 -1.73
N VAL A 63 -5.92 2.29 -2.01
CA VAL A 63 -6.96 2.71 -1.07
C VAL A 63 -8.30 2.68 -1.79
N ARG A 64 -9.22 1.90 -1.25
CA ARG A 64 -10.54 1.69 -1.85
C ARG A 64 -10.43 1.34 -3.33
N GLY A 65 -9.45 0.47 -3.64
CA GLY A 65 -9.21 0.00 -4.99
C GLY A 65 -8.41 0.93 -5.89
N ARG A 66 -8.07 2.12 -5.41
CA ARG A 66 -7.33 3.09 -6.22
C ARG A 66 -5.84 3.01 -5.92
N HIS A 67 -5.04 3.04 -6.95
CA HIS A 67 -3.60 2.94 -6.81
C HIS A 67 -3.01 4.23 -6.26
N VAL A 68 -2.32 4.12 -5.13
CA VAL A 68 -1.63 5.25 -4.53
C VAL A 68 -0.17 5.29 -4.97
N GLY A 69 0.48 4.14 -4.96
CA GLY A 69 1.87 4.05 -5.36
C GLY A 69 2.67 3.20 -4.40
N GLY A 70 3.97 3.38 -4.46
CA GLY A 70 4.89 2.65 -3.61
C GLY A 70 5.43 3.50 -2.47
N SER A 71 6.58 3.07 -1.95
CA SER A 71 7.18 3.72 -0.80
C SER A 71 7.51 5.18 -1.06
N ASP A 72 8.04 5.49 -2.25
CA ASP A 72 8.44 6.86 -2.55
C ASP A 72 7.24 7.79 -2.60
N GLU A 73 6.14 7.30 -3.15
CA GLU A 73 4.91 8.10 -3.20
C GLU A 73 4.38 8.38 -1.79
N LEU A 74 4.45 7.38 -0.91
CA LEU A 74 4.02 7.59 0.47
C LEU A 74 4.89 8.62 1.18
N VAL A 75 6.20 8.55 0.96
CA VAL A 75 7.12 9.54 1.54
C VAL A 75 6.75 10.93 1.07
N GLU A 76 6.48 11.08 -0.21
CA GLU A 76 6.14 12.39 -0.75
C GLU A 76 4.81 12.89 -0.20
N LEU A 77 3.83 12.01 -0.10
CA LEU A 77 2.54 12.40 0.48
C LEU A 77 2.70 12.84 1.93
N GLU A 78 3.53 12.13 2.69
CA GLU A 78 3.77 12.50 4.08
C GLU A 78 4.45 13.87 4.17
N ARG A 79 5.46 14.09 3.35
CA ARG A 79 6.19 15.36 3.36
C ARG A 79 5.31 16.54 3.00
N SER A 80 4.42 16.35 2.06
CA SER A 80 3.55 17.44 1.60
C SER A 80 2.34 17.65 2.51
N GLY A 81 2.13 16.76 3.48
CA GLY A 81 0.98 16.86 4.36
C GLY A 81 -0.30 16.33 3.78
N ALA A 82 -0.24 15.65 2.63
CA ALA A 82 -1.43 15.19 1.94
C ALA A 82 -1.82 13.75 2.28
N LEU A 83 -0.99 13.05 3.05
CA LEU A 83 -1.19 11.62 3.24
C LEU A 83 -2.52 11.31 3.91
N ASP A 84 -2.84 12.02 4.98
CA ASP A 84 -4.06 11.72 5.71
C ASP A 84 -5.31 11.94 4.86
N SER A 85 -5.31 12.97 4.02
CA SER A 85 -6.48 13.22 3.19
C SER A 85 -6.62 12.18 2.09
N VAL A 86 -5.53 11.66 1.56
CA VAL A 86 -5.59 10.61 0.54
C VAL A 86 -6.22 9.35 1.11
N PHE A 87 -5.91 9.04 2.36
CA PHE A 87 -6.38 7.80 2.98
C PHE A 87 -7.63 7.99 3.82
N ALA A 88 -8.14 9.21 3.92
CA ALA A 88 -9.30 9.47 4.75
C ALA A 88 -10.52 8.70 4.25
N ALA A 89 -11.27 8.14 5.17
CA ALA A 89 -12.55 7.55 4.85
C ALA A 89 -13.55 8.66 4.60
N VAL A 90 -14.33 8.51 3.57
CA VAL A 90 -15.29 9.55 3.19
C VAL A 90 -16.69 9.03 3.37
#